data_946f262739dfe0b8d07ee26fc27c8da6
#
_entry.id   946f262739dfe0b8d07ee26fc27c8da6
#
_cell.length_a   1.000
_cell.length_b   1.000
_cell.length_c   1.000
_cell.angle_alpha   90.00
_cell.angle_beta   90.00
_cell.angle_gamma   90.00
#
_symmetry.space_group_name_H-M   'P 1'
#
loop_
_entity.id
_entity.type
_entity.pdbx_description
1 polymer ?
#
loop_
_entity_poly.entity_id
_entity_poly.type
_entity_poly.pdbx_seq_one_letter_code
_entity_poly.pdbx_strand_id
1 'polypeptide(L)'
;GGGYSQVIPMEDFNLHLTGDNHAITAAHNLVSAALDVRVMHEKQQDGEKMFNALCPMDKKGNRKFSPTMLRRVKKLGINKTNPNDLTPEERNRFARLDIDEATITWRRVLDTNDRFLREIQVGLGKDEAGFEHRSGYDITVASEIMAILALTTNLKDMRERFGKMVVATNKQGEAVTVEDLGVAGAVTVLMK
;
A
#
# COMPACT_ATOMS: atom_id res chain seq x y z
N GLY A 1 -2.26 -13.04 27.63
CA GLY A 1 -3.38 -12.65 28.33
C GLY A 1 -3.37 -13.07 29.79
N GLY A 2 -3.28 -12.38 30.72
CA GLY A 2 -3.11 -12.76 32.08
C GLY A 2 -4.30 -12.60 32.97
N GLY A 3 -5.30 -13.32 32.69
CA GLY A 3 -6.40 -13.67 33.54
C GLY A 3 -6.96 -12.63 34.55
N TYR A 4 -6.22 -12.18 35.47
CA TYR A 4 -6.69 -11.33 36.60
C TYR A 4 -6.06 -9.93 36.65
N SER A 5 -5.32 -9.52 35.64
CA SER A 5 -4.79 -8.14 35.54
C SER A 5 -5.91 -7.18 35.17
N GLN A 6 -6.05 -6.09 35.93
CA GLN A 6 -7.00 -5.05 35.65
C GLN A 6 -6.31 -3.71 35.49
N VAL A 7 -6.61 -3.02 34.40
CA VAL A 7 -6.10 -1.67 34.11
C VAL A 7 -7.23 -0.67 34.28
N ILE A 8 -6.93 0.46 34.87
CA ILE A 8 -7.90 1.53 35.08
C ILE A 8 -7.40 2.82 34.43
N PRO A 9 -8.17 3.46 33.55
CA PRO A 9 -9.56 3.10 33.15
C PRO A 9 -9.57 1.91 32.16
N MET A 10 -10.36 0.91 32.47
CA MET A 10 -10.44 -0.33 31.72
C MET A 10 -11.07 -0.14 30.33
N GLU A 11 -12.08 0.71 30.24
CA GLU A 11 -12.78 0.98 28.97
C GLU A 11 -11.84 1.59 27.94
N ASP A 12 -11.11 2.64 28.31
CA ASP A 12 -10.16 3.32 27.42
C ASP A 12 -9.04 2.37 26.98
N PHE A 13 -8.53 1.56 27.88
CA PHE A 13 -7.50 0.57 27.58
C PHE A 13 -8.01 -0.52 26.61
N ASN A 14 -9.20 -1.06 26.83
CA ASN A 14 -9.78 -2.08 25.96
C ASN A 14 -10.13 -1.51 24.57
N LEU A 15 -10.70 -0.32 24.50
CA LEU A 15 -10.99 0.36 23.23
C LEU A 15 -9.71 0.61 22.46
N HIS A 16 -8.66 1.07 23.10
CA HIS A 16 -7.37 1.31 22.46
C HIS A 16 -6.77 0.02 21.90
N LEU A 17 -6.70 -1.05 22.67
CA LEU A 17 -6.12 -2.33 22.21
C LEU A 17 -6.94 -3.01 21.12
N THR A 18 -8.26 -3.08 21.26
CA THR A 18 -9.12 -3.80 20.31
C THR A 18 -9.42 -2.99 19.06
N GLY A 19 -9.69 -1.69 19.20
CA GLY A 19 -9.97 -0.80 18.08
C GLY A 19 -8.76 -0.58 17.20
N ASP A 20 -7.62 -0.27 17.78
CA ASP A 20 -6.38 0.00 17.05
C ASP A 20 -5.88 -1.24 16.32
N ASN A 21 -5.88 -2.41 16.93
CA ASN A 21 -5.49 -3.66 16.28
C ASN A 21 -6.37 -3.96 15.06
N HIS A 22 -7.67 -3.75 15.15
CA HIS A 22 -8.57 -3.94 14.02
C HIS A 22 -8.30 -2.93 12.89
N ALA A 23 -8.14 -1.66 13.23
CA ALA A 23 -7.80 -0.62 12.27
C ALA A 23 -6.45 -0.88 11.59
N ILE A 24 -5.44 -1.28 12.37
CA ILE A 24 -4.11 -1.64 11.86
C ILE A 24 -4.19 -2.83 10.93
N THR A 25 -4.93 -3.88 11.29
CA THR A 25 -5.14 -5.05 10.43
C THR A 25 -5.76 -4.64 9.10
N ALA A 26 -6.80 -3.83 9.12
CA ALA A 26 -7.47 -3.33 7.91
C ALA A 26 -6.52 -2.48 7.05
N ALA A 27 -5.80 -1.54 7.65
CA ALA A 27 -4.87 -0.64 6.97
C ALA A 27 -3.68 -1.40 6.37
N HIS A 28 -3.09 -2.32 7.12
CA HIS A 28 -1.96 -3.14 6.68
C HIS A 28 -2.35 -4.06 5.51
N ASN A 29 -3.48 -4.75 5.64
CA ASN A 29 -3.97 -5.67 4.61
C ASN A 29 -4.45 -4.94 3.36
N LEU A 30 -4.93 -3.69 3.48
CA LEU A 30 -5.20 -2.83 2.33
C LEU A 30 -3.94 -2.58 1.50
N VAL A 31 -2.81 -2.28 2.15
CA VAL A 31 -1.53 -2.09 1.47
C VAL A 31 -1.10 -3.37 0.75
N SER A 32 -1.21 -4.53 1.43
CA SER A 32 -0.89 -5.83 0.83
C SER A 32 -1.74 -6.13 -0.39
N ALA A 33 -3.06 -5.92 -0.30
CA ALA A 33 -3.98 -6.13 -1.42
C ALA A 33 -3.68 -5.17 -2.59
N ALA A 34 -3.39 -3.90 -2.31
CA ALA A 34 -3.03 -2.93 -3.33
C ALA A 34 -1.74 -3.30 -4.05
N LEU A 35 -0.75 -3.83 -3.32
CA LEU A 35 0.51 -4.31 -3.86
C LEU A 35 0.28 -5.49 -4.82
N ASP A 36 -0.45 -6.52 -4.40
CA ASP A 36 -0.74 -7.70 -5.22
C ASP A 36 -1.50 -7.34 -6.50
N VAL A 37 -2.53 -6.50 -6.38
CA VAL A 37 -3.31 -6.02 -7.54
C VAL A 37 -2.43 -5.19 -8.48
N ARG A 38 -1.50 -4.39 -7.92
CA ARG A 38 -0.58 -3.60 -8.74
C ARG A 38 0.35 -4.47 -9.56
N VAL A 39 0.96 -5.48 -8.94
CA VAL A 39 1.81 -6.46 -9.63
C VAL A 39 1.03 -7.18 -10.73
N MET A 40 -0.18 -7.62 -10.42
CA MET A 40 -1.06 -8.30 -11.38
C MET A 40 -1.36 -7.40 -12.59
N HIS A 41 -1.78 -6.16 -12.36
CA HIS A 41 -2.07 -5.22 -13.45
C HIS A 41 -0.84 -4.93 -14.31
N GLU A 42 0.34 -4.80 -13.72
CA GLU A 42 1.57 -4.54 -14.47
C GLU A 42 1.99 -5.71 -15.36
N LYS A 43 1.63 -6.95 -15.00
CA LYS A 43 1.82 -8.13 -15.85
C LYS A 43 0.81 -8.23 -16.98
N GLN A 44 -0.45 -7.84 -16.72
CA GLN A 44 -1.56 -8.04 -17.67
C GLN A 44 -1.78 -6.86 -18.61
N GLN A 45 -1.29 -5.67 -18.29
CA GLN A 45 -1.61 -4.43 -19.01
C GLN A 45 -0.34 -3.70 -19.44
N ASP A 46 -0.41 -3.04 -20.60
CA ASP A 46 0.62 -2.12 -21.02
C ASP A 46 0.55 -0.78 -20.26
N GLY A 47 1.62 0.01 -20.34
CA GLY A 47 1.72 1.28 -19.63
C GLY A 47 0.70 2.32 -20.07
N GLU A 48 0.30 2.33 -21.33
CA GLU A 48 -0.70 3.28 -21.85
C GLU A 48 -2.09 2.96 -21.30
N LYS A 49 -2.49 1.68 -21.28
CA LYS A 49 -3.74 1.24 -20.67
C LYS A 49 -3.80 1.56 -19.18
N MET A 50 -2.71 1.29 -18.46
CA MET A 50 -2.58 1.64 -17.05
C MET A 50 -2.63 3.14 -16.83
N PHE A 51 -1.96 3.94 -17.66
CA PHE A 51 -2.01 5.39 -17.59
C PHE A 51 -3.43 5.93 -17.79
N ASN A 52 -4.16 5.38 -18.76
CA ASN A 52 -5.54 5.75 -19.04
C ASN A 52 -6.48 5.42 -17.87
N ALA A 53 -6.25 4.31 -17.16
CA ALA A 53 -6.99 3.95 -15.97
C ALA A 53 -6.67 4.86 -14.77
N LEU A 54 -5.40 5.21 -14.57
CA LEU A 54 -4.97 6.08 -13.48
C LEU A 54 -5.36 7.54 -13.69
N CYS A 55 -5.30 8.02 -14.93
CA CYS A 55 -5.55 9.40 -15.29
C CYS A 55 -6.54 9.47 -16.48
N PRO A 56 -7.83 9.15 -16.24
CA PRO A 56 -8.83 9.11 -17.31
C PRO A 56 -9.08 10.49 -17.92
N MET A 57 -9.44 10.50 -19.19
CA MET A 57 -9.91 11.72 -19.86
C MET A 57 -11.32 12.08 -19.40
N ASP A 58 -11.56 13.36 -19.26
CA ASP A 58 -12.90 13.90 -19.15
C ASP A 58 -13.62 13.91 -20.52
N LYS A 59 -14.89 14.31 -20.53
CA LYS A 59 -15.70 14.41 -21.77
C LYS A 59 -15.14 15.42 -22.77
N LYS A 60 -14.23 16.29 -22.37
CA LYS A 60 -13.61 17.33 -23.20
C LYS A 60 -12.19 16.92 -23.66
N GLY A 61 -11.76 15.72 -23.35
CA GLY A 61 -10.41 15.22 -23.69
C GLY A 61 -9.29 15.69 -22.74
N ASN A 62 -9.64 16.34 -21.62
CA ASN A 62 -8.65 16.82 -20.67
C ASN A 62 -8.40 15.77 -19.59
N ARG A 63 -7.15 15.74 -19.11
CA ARG A 63 -6.71 14.95 -17.97
C ARG A 63 -6.22 15.87 -16.86
N LYS A 64 -6.30 15.41 -15.63
CA LYS A 64 -5.82 16.18 -14.47
C LYS A 64 -5.07 15.27 -13.50
N PHE A 65 -3.89 15.71 -13.07
CA PHE A 65 -3.18 15.05 -11.99
C PHE A 65 -3.80 15.36 -10.62
N SER A 66 -3.93 14.34 -9.79
CA SER A 66 -4.16 14.50 -8.36
C SER A 66 -2.88 14.97 -7.65
N PRO A 67 -2.96 15.46 -6.41
CA PRO A 67 -1.78 15.82 -5.64
C PRO A 67 -0.78 14.66 -5.47
N THR A 68 -1.26 13.44 -5.31
CA THR A 68 -0.42 12.22 -5.24
C THR A 68 0.30 11.97 -6.56
N MET A 69 -0.40 12.09 -7.69
CA MET A 69 0.19 11.95 -9.01
C MET A 69 1.26 13.01 -9.30
N LEU A 70 1.05 14.25 -8.86
CA LEU A 70 2.06 15.31 -8.99
C LEU A 70 3.34 15.01 -8.19
N ARG A 71 3.21 14.41 -6.99
CA ARG A 71 4.37 13.94 -6.23
C ARG A 71 5.14 12.85 -6.97
N ARG A 72 4.43 11.91 -7.60
CA ARG A 72 5.06 10.87 -8.42
C ARG A 72 5.75 11.45 -9.64
N VAL A 73 5.12 12.34 -10.38
CA VAL A 73 5.73 13.04 -11.54
C VAL A 73 7.03 13.72 -11.13
N LYS A 74 7.01 14.43 -9.99
CA LYS A 74 8.20 15.07 -9.42
C LYS A 74 9.29 14.05 -9.02
N LYS A 75 8.91 12.94 -8.37
CA LYS A 75 9.84 11.85 -8.00
C LYS A 75 10.54 11.27 -9.23
N LEU A 76 9.84 11.16 -10.35
CA LEU A 76 10.37 10.66 -11.62
C LEU A 76 11.21 11.69 -12.41
N GLY A 77 11.35 12.92 -11.90
CA GLY A 77 12.09 13.98 -12.57
C GLY A 77 11.39 14.53 -13.83
N ILE A 78 10.09 14.32 -13.95
CA ILE A 78 9.29 14.80 -15.08
C ILE A 78 8.84 16.23 -14.80
N ASN A 79 9.30 17.21 -15.60
CA ASN A 79 8.98 18.63 -15.42
C ASN A 79 7.72 19.05 -16.20
N LYS A 80 6.63 18.26 -16.07
CA LYS A 80 5.35 18.51 -16.72
C LYS A 80 4.23 18.42 -15.71
N THR A 81 3.30 19.36 -15.76
CA THR A 81 2.14 19.43 -14.84
C THR A 81 0.83 19.02 -15.48
N ASN A 82 0.79 18.99 -16.81
CA ASN A 82 -0.38 18.56 -17.57
C ASN A 82 -0.17 17.11 -18.07
N PRO A 83 -1.05 16.16 -17.71
CA PRO A 83 -0.94 14.77 -18.15
C PRO A 83 -0.95 14.59 -19.68
N ASN A 84 -1.58 15.50 -20.41
CA ASN A 84 -1.65 15.43 -21.88
C ASN A 84 -0.28 15.68 -22.55
N ASP A 85 0.62 16.38 -21.86
CA ASP A 85 1.95 16.74 -22.39
C ASP A 85 3.00 15.63 -22.22
N LEU A 86 2.65 14.53 -21.52
CA LEU A 86 3.56 13.41 -21.30
C LEU A 86 3.79 12.63 -22.59
N THR A 87 5.07 12.33 -22.86
CA THR A 87 5.42 11.40 -23.95
C THR A 87 4.96 9.97 -23.62
N PRO A 88 4.86 9.06 -24.59
CA PRO A 88 4.52 7.66 -24.33
C PRO A 88 5.47 7.00 -23.32
N GLU A 89 6.77 7.30 -23.37
CA GLU A 89 7.78 6.79 -22.43
C GLU A 89 7.53 7.34 -21.01
N GLU A 90 7.23 8.63 -20.89
CA GLU A 90 6.91 9.26 -19.61
C GLU A 90 5.62 8.71 -19.02
N ARG A 91 4.60 8.46 -19.83
CA ARG A 91 3.34 7.81 -19.41
C ARG A 91 3.60 6.41 -18.88
N ASN A 92 4.40 5.62 -19.60
CA ASN A 92 4.77 4.28 -19.17
C ASN A 92 5.54 4.32 -17.83
N ARG A 93 6.56 5.17 -17.68
CA ARG A 93 7.31 5.36 -16.44
C ARG A 93 6.43 5.83 -15.28
N PHE A 94 5.47 6.71 -15.57
CA PHE A 94 4.51 7.17 -14.57
C PHE A 94 3.56 6.06 -14.13
N ALA A 95 3.02 5.30 -15.09
CA ALA A 95 2.01 4.29 -14.84
C ALA A 95 2.56 3.03 -14.19
N ARG A 96 3.79 2.63 -14.50
CA ARG A 96 4.41 1.41 -13.98
C ARG A 96 5.32 1.70 -12.80
N LEU A 97 5.28 0.82 -11.80
CA LEU A 97 6.22 0.80 -10.68
C LEU A 97 7.38 -0.17 -10.94
N ASP A 98 7.19 -1.12 -11.85
CA ASP A 98 8.14 -2.19 -12.22
C ASP A 98 8.66 -2.94 -10.98
N ILE A 99 7.73 -3.35 -10.12
CA ILE A 99 8.02 -4.00 -8.84
C ILE A 99 8.78 -5.30 -9.09
N ASP A 100 9.87 -5.49 -8.38
CA ASP A 100 10.57 -6.76 -8.29
C ASP A 100 9.88 -7.62 -7.21
N GLU A 101 9.14 -8.63 -7.64
CA GLU A 101 8.35 -9.50 -6.76
C GLU A 101 9.21 -10.24 -5.72
N ALA A 102 10.47 -10.54 -6.03
CA ALA A 102 11.38 -11.20 -5.11
C ALA A 102 11.75 -10.33 -3.90
N THR A 103 11.55 -9.02 -4.01
CA THR A 103 11.87 -8.04 -2.96
C THR A 103 10.67 -7.64 -2.11
N ILE A 104 9.49 -8.20 -2.35
CA ILE A 104 8.29 -7.91 -1.59
C ILE A 104 8.45 -8.41 -0.16
N THR A 105 8.49 -7.49 0.79
CA THR A 105 8.58 -7.78 2.22
C THR A 105 7.25 -7.58 2.96
N TRP A 106 6.29 -6.91 2.31
CA TRP A 106 5.01 -6.58 2.90
C TRP A 106 4.04 -7.75 2.80
N ARG A 107 3.84 -8.45 3.91
CA ARG A 107 2.92 -9.60 4.02
C ARG A 107 1.59 -9.13 4.62
N ARG A 108 0.60 -9.98 4.66
CA ARG A 108 -0.65 -9.72 5.40
C ARG A 108 -0.43 -9.89 6.90
N VAL A 109 -1.32 -9.31 7.71
CA VAL A 109 -1.32 -9.49 9.16
C VAL A 109 -2.64 -10.08 9.64
N LEU A 110 -2.56 -10.82 10.72
CA LEU A 110 -3.71 -11.43 11.39
C LEU A 110 -3.44 -11.53 12.89
N ASP A 111 -4.42 -11.18 13.74
CA ASP A 111 -4.26 -11.21 15.19
C ASP A 111 -4.07 -12.62 15.72
N THR A 112 -4.89 -13.55 15.25
CA THR A 112 -4.78 -14.97 15.60
C THR A 112 -3.90 -15.67 14.58
N ASN A 113 -2.61 -15.64 14.81
CA ASN A 113 -1.60 -16.14 13.90
C ASN A 113 -0.82 -17.29 14.55
N ASP A 114 -0.77 -18.43 13.88
CA ASP A 114 -0.02 -19.59 14.29
C ASP A 114 1.04 -20.01 13.25
N ARG A 115 1.75 -21.08 13.53
CA ARG A 115 2.84 -21.57 12.69
C ARG A 115 2.38 -21.92 11.27
N PHE A 116 1.17 -22.44 11.09
CA PHE A 116 0.66 -22.87 9.78
C PHE A 116 0.35 -21.72 8.83
N LEU A 117 0.13 -20.51 9.36
CA LEU A 117 -0.15 -19.32 8.58
C LEU A 117 1.12 -18.55 8.16
N ARG A 118 2.29 -18.95 8.66
CA ARG A 118 3.55 -18.23 8.37
C ARG A 118 4.03 -18.42 6.94
N GLU A 119 3.63 -19.54 6.31
CA GLU A 119 3.94 -19.81 4.90
C GLU A 119 2.73 -20.46 4.24
N ILE A 120 2.14 -19.75 3.30
CA ILE A 120 0.96 -20.17 2.55
C ILE A 120 1.14 -19.92 1.07
N GLN A 121 0.41 -20.65 0.24
CA GLN A 121 0.29 -20.39 -1.19
C GLN A 121 -0.90 -19.47 -1.42
N VAL A 122 -0.72 -18.37 -2.14
CA VAL A 122 -1.77 -17.42 -2.53
C VAL A 122 -1.88 -17.32 -4.05
N GLY A 123 -2.95 -16.71 -4.55
CA GLY A 123 -3.18 -16.54 -5.98
C GLY A 123 -3.66 -17.80 -6.69
N LEU A 124 -4.38 -18.69 -5.99
CA LEU A 124 -4.86 -19.97 -6.54
C LEU A 124 -6.22 -19.87 -7.24
N GLY A 125 -6.86 -18.70 -7.23
CA GLY A 125 -8.12 -18.48 -7.93
C GLY A 125 -7.94 -18.47 -9.46
N LYS A 126 -9.04 -18.66 -10.19
CA LYS A 126 -8.99 -18.66 -11.66
C LYS A 126 -8.55 -17.31 -12.24
N ASP A 127 -8.95 -16.23 -11.59
CA ASP A 127 -8.65 -14.86 -12.02
C ASP A 127 -7.19 -14.44 -11.70
N GLU A 128 -6.54 -15.17 -10.78
CA GLU A 128 -5.14 -14.98 -10.38
C GLU A 128 -4.18 -15.96 -11.05
N ALA A 129 -4.62 -16.74 -12.03
CA ALA A 129 -3.77 -17.71 -12.73
C ALA A 129 -2.50 -17.05 -13.29
N GLY A 130 -1.33 -17.58 -12.93
CA GLY A 130 -0.01 -17.02 -13.25
C GLY A 130 0.51 -16.00 -12.23
N PHE A 131 -0.19 -15.83 -11.09
CA PHE A 131 0.23 -14.96 -9.98
C PHE A 131 0.38 -15.74 -8.67
N GLU A 132 0.41 -17.06 -8.78
CA GLU A 132 0.61 -17.93 -7.63
C GLU A 132 1.99 -17.68 -7.02
N HIS A 133 2.01 -17.39 -5.73
CA HIS A 133 3.27 -17.19 -5.01
C HIS A 133 3.14 -17.57 -3.55
N ARG A 134 4.29 -17.75 -2.90
CA ARG A 134 4.36 -17.97 -1.47
C ARG A 134 4.26 -16.64 -0.73
N SER A 135 3.45 -16.63 0.31
CA SER A 135 3.27 -15.51 1.22
C SER A 135 3.03 -16.03 2.63
N GLY A 136 2.51 -15.23 3.52
CA GLY A 136 2.15 -15.64 4.87
C GLY A 136 1.48 -14.50 5.62
N TYR A 137 1.16 -14.80 6.87
CA TYR A 137 0.64 -13.82 7.80
C TYR A 137 1.66 -13.52 8.89
N ASP A 138 1.89 -12.25 9.15
CA ASP A 138 2.57 -11.78 10.36
C ASP A 138 1.52 -11.41 11.42
N ILE A 139 1.92 -11.27 12.67
CA ILE A 139 1.01 -10.83 13.73
C ILE A 139 0.76 -9.32 13.60
N THR A 140 -0.48 -8.87 13.81
CA THR A 140 -0.88 -7.47 13.64
C THR A 140 -0.01 -6.50 14.46
N VAL A 141 0.34 -6.85 15.68
CA VAL A 141 1.18 -5.99 16.54
C VAL A 141 2.61 -5.79 16.03
N ALA A 142 3.09 -6.63 15.12
CA ALA A 142 4.39 -6.46 14.46
C ALA A 142 4.34 -5.54 13.23
N SER A 143 3.17 -4.99 12.89
CA SER A 143 3.01 -4.07 11.77
C SER A 143 3.82 -2.79 11.97
N GLU A 144 4.48 -2.33 10.90
CA GLU A 144 5.12 -1.00 10.86
C GLU A 144 4.11 0.13 11.14
N ILE A 145 2.83 -0.07 10.78
CA ILE A 145 1.75 0.88 11.07
C ILE A 145 1.60 1.09 12.58
N MET A 146 1.71 0.01 13.37
CA MET A 146 1.68 0.09 14.84
C MET A 146 2.82 0.98 15.37
N ALA A 147 4.03 0.77 14.89
CA ALA A 147 5.19 1.56 15.31
C ALA A 147 5.05 3.03 14.91
N ILE A 148 4.56 3.30 13.71
CA ILE A 148 4.31 4.66 13.23
C ILE A 148 3.23 5.34 14.06
N LEU A 149 2.11 4.65 14.36
CA LEU A 149 1.04 5.19 15.19
C LEU A 149 1.55 5.68 16.55
N ALA A 150 2.44 4.91 17.18
CA ALA A 150 3.04 5.27 18.45
C ALA A 150 3.97 6.51 18.40
N LEU A 151 4.46 6.86 17.22
CA LEU A 151 5.42 7.96 17.02
C LEU A 151 4.79 9.21 16.39
N THR A 152 3.55 9.14 15.93
CA THR A 152 2.91 10.25 15.23
C THR A 152 2.40 11.32 16.19
N THR A 153 2.50 12.57 15.77
CA THR A 153 2.07 13.73 16.56
C THR A 153 0.73 14.31 16.09
N ASN A 154 0.39 14.11 14.82
CA ASN A 154 -0.86 14.58 14.21
C ASN A 154 -1.13 13.85 12.90
N LEU A 155 -2.33 14.05 12.33
CA LEU A 155 -2.77 13.37 11.10
C LEU A 155 -1.87 13.65 9.88
N LYS A 156 -1.29 14.85 9.79
CA LYS A 156 -0.40 15.20 8.68
C LYS A 156 0.92 14.42 8.78
N ASP A 157 1.52 14.40 9.96
CA ASP A 157 2.73 13.62 10.24
C ASP A 157 2.48 12.13 10.01
N MET A 158 1.36 11.61 10.50
CA MET A 158 0.92 10.22 10.26
C MET A 158 0.86 9.91 8.75
N ARG A 159 0.19 10.75 7.97
CA ARG A 159 0.06 10.59 6.52
C ARG A 159 1.41 10.58 5.81
N GLU A 160 2.32 11.47 6.21
CA GLU A 160 3.67 11.55 5.64
C GLU A 160 4.51 10.31 5.97
N ARG A 161 4.43 9.80 7.19
CA ARG A 161 5.14 8.58 7.62
C ARG A 161 4.59 7.35 6.91
N PHE A 162 3.29 7.17 6.85
CA PHE A 162 2.68 6.05 6.10
C PHE A 162 3.07 6.07 4.62
N GLY A 163 3.14 7.25 4.02
CA GLY A 163 3.58 7.38 2.64
C GLY A 163 5.03 6.91 2.40
N LYS A 164 5.89 6.97 3.41
CA LYS A 164 7.30 6.58 3.33
C LYS A 164 7.56 5.10 3.59
N MET A 165 6.58 4.35 4.08
CA MET A 165 6.74 2.89 4.29
C MET A 165 7.15 2.22 2.99
N VAL A 166 8.21 1.43 3.02
CA VAL A 166 8.74 0.70 1.87
C VAL A 166 8.13 -0.69 1.84
N VAL A 167 7.58 -1.09 0.70
CA VAL A 167 6.89 -2.38 0.52
C VAL A 167 7.68 -3.36 -0.36
N ALA A 168 8.50 -2.84 -1.25
CA ALA A 168 9.33 -3.60 -2.17
C ALA A 168 10.40 -2.67 -2.78
N THR A 169 11.22 -3.21 -3.69
CA THR A 169 12.00 -2.40 -4.63
C THR A 169 11.51 -2.62 -6.06
N ASN A 170 11.82 -1.69 -6.95
CA ASN A 170 11.61 -1.90 -8.38
C ASN A 170 12.80 -2.67 -8.97
N LYS A 171 12.70 -3.04 -10.27
CA LYS A 171 13.75 -3.79 -10.98
C LYS A 171 15.08 -3.02 -11.12
N GLN A 172 15.08 -1.72 -10.86
CA GLN A 172 16.26 -0.86 -10.81
C GLN A 172 16.88 -0.76 -9.39
N GLY A 173 16.25 -1.40 -8.39
CA GLY A 173 16.70 -1.38 -7.00
C GLY A 173 16.23 -0.15 -6.21
N GLU A 174 15.33 0.66 -6.76
CA GLU A 174 14.77 1.83 -6.06
C GLU A 174 13.59 1.41 -5.17
N ALA A 175 13.45 2.06 -4.02
CA ALA A 175 12.37 1.78 -3.07
C ALA A 175 10.98 2.13 -3.66
N VAL A 176 10.07 1.16 -3.57
CA VAL A 176 8.63 1.34 -3.83
C VAL A 176 7.93 1.53 -2.50
N THR A 177 7.21 2.64 -2.37
CA THR A 177 6.57 3.06 -1.13
C THR A 177 5.05 2.98 -1.20
N VAL A 178 4.40 3.06 -0.04
CA VAL A 178 2.93 3.14 0.07
C VAL A 178 2.37 4.38 -0.65
N GLU A 179 3.14 5.47 -0.73
CA GLU A 179 2.81 6.65 -1.56
C GLU A 179 2.82 6.32 -3.04
N ASP A 180 3.79 5.53 -3.51
CA ASP A 180 3.86 5.10 -4.92
C ASP A 180 2.68 4.19 -5.30
N LEU A 181 2.19 3.37 -4.37
CA LEU A 181 0.96 2.59 -4.55
C LEU A 181 -0.30 3.46 -4.57
N GLY A 182 -0.24 4.70 -4.06
CA GLY A 182 -1.35 5.63 -4.03
C GLY A 182 -2.34 5.42 -2.88
N VAL A 183 -2.03 4.55 -1.90
CA VAL A 183 -2.95 4.18 -0.82
C VAL A 183 -2.67 4.84 0.53
N ALA A 184 -1.63 5.66 0.64
CA ALA A 184 -1.26 6.30 1.91
C ALA A 184 -2.39 7.15 2.52
N GLY A 185 -3.22 7.80 1.70
CA GLY A 185 -4.41 8.52 2.17
C GLY A 185 -5.46 7.59 2.77
N ALA A 186 -5.74 6.47 2.12
CA ALA A 186 -6.71 5.48 2.60
C ALA A 186 -6.24 4.84 3.93
N VAL A 187 -4.94 4.48 4.02
CA VAL A 187 -4.33 3.99 5.26
C VAL A 187 -4.52 5.01 6.40
N THR A 188 -4.28 6.30 6.12
CA THR A 188 -4.46 7.36 7.12
C THR A 188 -5.90 7.49 7.59
N VAL A 189 -6.87 7.35 6.68
CA VAL A 189 -8.31 7.42 7.03
C VAL A 189 -8.72 6.26 7.91
N LEU A 190 -8.20 5.05 7.67
CA LEU A 190 -8.47 3.87 8.49
C LEU A 190 -7.87 3.99 9.90
N MET A 191 -6.83 4.80 10.06
CA MET A 191 -6.14 5.02 11.33
C MET A 191 -6.57 6.31 12.05
N LYS A 192 -7.59 7.01 11.55
CA LYS A 192 -8.15 8.22 12.16
C LYS A 192 -9.10 7.88 13.31
#